data_895dddc4575580e1ffc7cfd3fe4d90db
#
_entry.id   895dddc4575580e1ffc7cfd3fe4d90db
#
_cell.length_a   1.000
_cell.length_b   1.000
_cell.length_c   1.000
_cell.angle_alpha   90.00
_cell.angle_beta   90.00
_cell.angle_gamma   90.00
#
_symmetry.space_group_name_H-M   'P 1'
#
loop_
_entity.id
_entity.type
_entity.pdbx_description
1 polymer ?
#
loop_
_entity_poly.entity_id
_entity_poly.type
_entity_poly.pdbx_seq_one_letter_code
_entity_poly.pdbx_strand_id
1 'polypeptide(L)'
;WALKNVQPRPSMLAVSLPAGNVQAIVASTYASKADALKVIKRQFESNDKEVSELAKRLTANTQSSEQKTKQLTAYVQGLGNCRLSLSQTGYRLRPVAEVIRSAYGTEAEKAALLAALQQASGIQAEVKAVFPKTEDKDAAGLAAVSRLFVADNAIADIQDFVSVVNMDARPVTLEGVSHVISQTDTLRVTAEAGKTLEAGYRKFELPQARNGWAAYEGRSTVVNTTRPVNLLLRYLPDETYTCIVKVADGMRPVVLPTDKKIDNPVGTVGVTVKKAAKEIKIVRTLKLKKQLITPAEYPAYYRLMSEWLDTGESVLLF
;
A
#
# COMPACT_ATOMS: atom_id res chain seq x y z
N TRP A 1 -16.97 -13.40 31.13
CA TRP A 1 -17.10 -12.19 30.31
C TRP A 1 -18.52 -12.12 29.75
N ALA A 2 -19.17 -10.99 29.85
CA ALA A 2 -20.48 -10.74 29.28
C ALA A 2 -20.45 -9.41 28.52
N LEU A 3 -20.77 -9.43 27.25
CA LEU A 3 -20.94 -8.25 26.42
C LEU A 3 -22.43 -7.97 26.27
N LYS A 4 -22.84 -6.72 26.53
CA LYS A 4 -24.23 -6.27 26.35
C LYS A 4 -24.29 -5.29 25.19
N ASN A 5 -25.39 -5.31 24.45
CA ASN A 5 -25.62 -4.39 23.33
C ASN A 5 -24.56 -4.46 22.21
N VAL A 6 -24.06 -5.65 21.93
CA VAL A 6 -23.10 -5.87 20.84
C VAL A 6 -23.79 -5.55 19.52
N GLN A 7 -23.26 -4.56 18.80
CA GLN A 7 -23.77 -4.23 17.47
C GLN A 7 -23.44 -5.37 16.49
N PRO A 8 -24.36 -5.71 15.58
CA PRO A 8 -24.09 -6.74 14.58
C PRO A 8 -22.89 -6.32 13.72
N ARG A 9 -22.07 -7.29 13.36
CA ARG A 9 -20.96 -7.06 12.42
C ARG A 9 -21.55 -6.63 11.07
N PRO A 10 -21.17 -5.47 10.54
CA PRO A 10 -21.68 -5.05 9.24
C PRO A 10 -21.25 -6.05 8.16
N SER A 11 -22.23 -6.59 7.44
CA SER A 11 -21.96 -7.41 6.25
C SER A 11 -21.65 -6.47 5.11
N MET A 12 -20.36 -6.29 4.78
CA MET A 12 -19.92 -5.49 3.66
C MET A 12 -19.00 -6.30 2.75
N LEU A 13 -19.20 -6.16 1.45
CA LEU A 13 -18.31 -6.73 0.45
C LEU A 13 -16.90 -6.14 0.62
N ALA A 14 -16.02 -7.02 0.87
CA ALA A 14 -14.57 -7.02 0.80
C ALA A 14 -13.85 -5.71 0.54
N VAL A 15 -13.76 -4.88 1.55
CA VAL A 15 -12.58 -4.01 1.67
C VAL A 15 -12.06 -4.23 3.07
N SER A 16 -10.74 -4.29 3.21
CA SER A 16 -10.10 -4.48 4.52
C SER A 16 -10.74 -3.56 5.54
N LEU A 17 -11.51 -4.13 6.46
CA LEU A 17 -12.04 -3.35 7.56
C LEU A 17 -10.85 -2.93 8.42
N PRO A 18 -10.70 -1.64 8.77
CA PRO A 18 -9.74 -1.24 9.78
C PRO A 18 -9.96 -2.08 11.03
N ALA A 19 -8.88 -2.44 11.70
CA ALA A 19 -8.96 -3.31 12.88
C ALA A 19 -9.92 -2.78 13.96
N GLY A 20 -10.14 -1.46 14.05
CA GLY A 20 -11.09 -0.83 14.97
C GLY A 20 -12.58 -1.03 14.62
N ASN A 21 -12.92 -1.51 13.43
CA ASN A 21 -14.32 -1.74 13.03
C ASN A 21 -14.85 -3.13 13.44
N VAL A 22 -14.03 -3.94 14.07
CA VAL A 22 -14.41 -5.26 14.56
C VAL A 22 -14.29 -5.22 16.08
N GLN A 23 -15.39 -5.48 16.77
CA GLN A 23 -15.34 -5.68 18.21
C GLN A 23 -14.44 -6.88 18.49
N ALA A 24 -13.34 -6.63 19.17
CA ALA A 24 -12.36 -7.64 19.53
C ALA A 24 -12.10 -7.57 21.04
N ILE A 25 -11.95 -8.74 21.67
CA ILE A 25 -11.43 -8.83 23.02
C ILE A 25 -9.93 -9.09 22.89
N VAL A 26 -9.14 -8.16 23.38
CA VAL A 26 -7.69 -8.33 23.45
C VAL A 26 -7.31 -8.66 24.89
N ALA A 27 -6.72 -9.83 25.10
CA ALA A 27 -6.16 -10.23 26.39
C ALA A 27 -4.64 -10.31 26.26
N SER A 28 -3.92 -9.67 27.14
CA SER A 28 -2.46 -9.69 27.17
C SER A 28 -1.97 -9.85 28.60
N THR A 29 -0.89 -10.63 28.75
CA THR A 29 -0.13 -10.72 30.01
C THR A 29 0.95 -9.65 30.13
N TYR A 30 1.14 -8.84 29.10
CA TYR A 30 2.12 -7.75 29.07
C TYR A 30 1.46 -6.44 29.46
N ALA A 31 2.12 -5.66 30.28
CA ALA A 31 1.63 -4.35 30.71
C ALA A 31 1.74 -3.29 29.59
N SER A 32 2.66 -3.46 28.66
CA SER A 32 2.90 -2.51 27.57
C SER A 32 3.45 -3.20 26.31
N LYS A 33 3.42 -2.50 25.17
CA LYS A 33 4.09 -2.94 23.93
C LYS A 33 5.60 -3.12 24.13
N ALA A 34 6.21 -2.24 24.91
CA ALA A 34 7.64 -2.33 25.21
C ALA A 34 7.97 -3.61 25.99
N ASP A 35 7.12 -4.03 26.94
CA ASP A 35 7.35 -5.27 27.69
C ASP A 35 7.20 -6.50 26.80
N ALA A 36 6.24 -6.49 25.89
CA ALA A 36 6.11 -7.56 24.90
C ALA A 36 7.34 -7.63 23.96
N LEU A 37 7.79 -6.49 23.47
CA LEU A 37 8.96 -6.42 22.59
C LEU A 37 10.27 -6.82 23.27
N LYS A 38 10.43 -6.64 24.58
CA LYS A 38 11.60 -7.11 25.33
C LYS A 38 11.83 -8.62 25.16
N VAL A 39 10.75 -9.40 25.05
CA VAL A 39 10.88 -10.85 24.84
C VAL A 39 11.52 -11.18 23.49
N ILE A 40 11.18 -10.41 22.45
CA ILE A 40 11.78 -10.55 21.12
C ILE A 40 13.20 -9.96 21.13
N LYS A 41 13.38 -8.75 21.71
CA LYS A 41 14.66 -8.04 21.75
C LYS A 41 15.77 -8.88 22.35
N ARG A 42 15.51 -9.60 23.44
CA ARG A 42 16.50 -10.50 24.08
C ARG A 42 17.03 -11.59 23.15
N GLN A 43 16.30 -11.93 22.10
CA GLN A 43 16.72 -12.95 21.14
C GLN A 43 17.64 -12.39 20.04
N PHE A 44 17.81 -11.05 19.97
CA PHE A 44 18.76 -10.39 19.06
C PHE A 44 20.13 -10.14 19.68
N GLU A 45 20.23 -10.25 20.99
CA GLU A 45 21.50 -10.04 21.70
C GLU A 45 22.43 -11.21 21.41
N SER A 46 23.35 -11.03 20.48
CA SER A 46 24.34 -12.03 20.10
C SER A 46 25.70 -11.40 19.99
N ASN A 47 26.62 -11.81 20.87
CA ASN A 47 28.07 -11.57 20.77
C ASN A 47 28.77 -12.77 20.10
N ASP A 48 28.14 -13.32 19.07
CA ASP A 48 28.62 -14.53 18.41
C ASP A 48 29.89 -14.22 17.58
N LYS A 49 30.94 -14.98 17.82
CA LYS A 49 32.19 -14.86 17.07
C LYS A 49 32.00 -15.16 15.58
N GLU A 50 31.15 -16.11 15.26
CA GLU A 50 30.82 -16.51 13.89
C GLU A 50 30.17 -15.35 13.08
N VAL A 51 29.29 -14.57 13.73
CA VAL A 51 28.70 -13.36 13.15
C VAL A 51 29.78 -12.31 12.87
N SER A 52 30.67 -12.07 13.83
CA SER A 52 31.74 -11.08 13.69
C SER A 52 32.73 -11.44 12.59
N GLU A 53 33.09 -12.73 12.47
CA GLU A 53 33.97 -13.22 11.41
C GLU A 53 33.30 -13.14 10.04
N LEU A 54 32.04 -13.49 9.94
CA LEU A 54 31.26 -13.37 8.72
C LEU A 54 31.12 -11.89 8.28
N ALA A 55 30.81 -11.00 9.22
CA ALA A 55 30.70 -9.57 8.93
C ALA A 55 32.02 -9.00 8.39
N LYS A 56 33.13 -9.32 9.02
CA LYS A 56 34.48 -8.91 8.56
C LYS A 56 34.76 -9.43 7.16
N ARG A 57 34.46 -10.69 6.88
CA ARG A 57 34.70 -11.31 5.58
C ARG A 57 33.85 -10.65 4.47
N LEU A 58 32.58 -10.39 4.75
CA LEU A 58 31.66 -9.79 3.78
C LEU A 58 32.01 -8.32 3.48
N THR A 59 32.62 -7.61 4.44
CA THR A 59 32.89 -6.18 4.30
C THR A 59 34.38 -5.85 4.09
N ALA A 60 35.22 -6.86 3.88
CA ALA A 60 36.70 -6.71 3.81
C ALA A 60 37.17 -5.69 2.77
N ASN A 61 36.48 -5.60 1.63
CA ASN A 61 36.85 -4.74 0.51
C ASN A 61 36.01 -3.45 0.44
N THR A 62 35.31 -3.09 1.53
CA THR A 62 34.37 -1.98 1.53
C THR A 62 34.67 -1.02 2.68
N GLN A 63 34.80 0.28 2.37
CA GLN A 63 35.08 1.31 3.38
C GLN A 63 33.84 2.10 3.79
N SER A 64 32.91 2.36 2.86
CA SER A 64 31.71 3.15 3.16
C SER A 64 30.62 2.33 3.87
N SER A 65 29.97 2.93 4.85
CA SER A 65 28.84 2.31 5.57
C SER A 65 27.71 1.91 4.64
N GLU A 66 27.44 2.69 3.61
CA GLU A 66 26.41 2.40 2.62
C GLU A 66 26.72 1.13 1.81
N GLN A 67 27.95 1.00 1.32
CA GLN A 67 28.39 -0.19 0.58
C GLN A 67 28.40 -1.43 1.47
N LYS A 68 28.86 -1.31 2.73
CA LYS A 68 28.78 -2.39 3.72
C LYS A 68 27.34 -2.84 3.93
N THR A 69 26.42 -1.90 4.18
CA THR A 69 24.99 -2.18 4.34
C THR A 69 24.44 -2.92 3.12
N LYS A 70 24.74 -2.48 1.91
CA LYS A 70 24.31 -3.12 0.68
C LYS A 70 24.80 -4.57 0.56
N GLN A 71 26.07 -4.82 0.86
CA GLN A 71 26.64 -6.17 0.81
C GLN A 71 26.05 -7.10 1.85
N LEU A 72 25.89 -6.64 3.10
CA LEU A 72 25.28 -7.41 4.18
C LEU A 72 23.82 -7.72 3.87
N THR A 73 23.08 -6.75 3.36
CA THR A 73 21.69 -6.94 2.93
C THR A 73 21.58 -7.96 1.80
N ALA A 74 22.45 -7.86 0.77
CA ALA A 74 22.48 -8.80 -0.34
C ALA A 74 22.79 -10.24 0.13
N TYR A 75 23.72 -10.41 1.06
CA TYR A 75 24.01 -11.72 1.65
C TYR A 75 22.77 -12.30 2.33
N VAL A 76 22.12 -11.54 3.22
CA VAL A 76 20.96 -12.02 3.97
C VAL A 76 19.76 -12.28 3.04
N GLN A 77 19.55 -11.47 2.01
CA GLN A 77 18.53 -11.71 0.99
C GLN A 77 18.77 -12.98 0.19
N GLY A 78 20.03 -13.33 -0.05
CA GLY A 78 20.44 -14.55 -0.75
C GLY A 78 20.20 -15.85 0.04
N LEU A 79 19.96 -15.78 1.34
CA LEU A 79 19.65 -16.97 2.14
C LEU A 79 18.27 -17.55 1.78
N GLY A 80 18.10 -18.84 1.95
CA GLY A 80 16.83 -19.53 1.77
C GLY A 80 15.70 -18.92 2.61
N ASN A 81 14.47 -18.95 2.14
CA ASN A 81 13.31 -18.41 2.82
C ASN A 81 12.49 -19.49 3.52
N CYS A 82 12.32 -19.34 4.83
CA CYS A 82 11.29 -20.04 5.59
C CYS A 82 10.05 -19.17 5.70
N ARG A 83 8.92 -19.64 5.20
CA ARG A 83 7.67 -18.85 5.12
C ARG A 83 6.83 -18.85 6.41
N LEU A 84 7.38 -19.34 7.50
CA LEU A 84 6.70 -19.29 8.79
C LEU A 84 6.63 -17.84 9.30
N SER A 85 5.45 -17.43 9.74
CA SER A 85 5.24 -16.15 10.41
C SER A 85 5.72 -16.20 11.87
N LEU A 86 5.90 -15.04 12.49
CA LEU A 86 6.25 -14.95 13.91
C LEU A 86 5.27 -15.69 14.83
N SER A 87 3.97 -15.63 14.54
CA SER A 87 2.95 -16.34 15.31
C SER A 87 3.09 -17.86 15.20
N GLN A 88 3.43 -18.36 14.02
CA GLN A 88 3.64 -19.81 13.79
C GLN A 88 4.91 -20.34 14.46
N THR A 89 5.92 -19.49 14.65
CA THR A 89 7.12 -19.84 15.44
C THR A 89 6.95 -19.61 16.95
N GLY A 90 5.76 -19.19 17.40
CA GLY A 90 5.52 -18.82 18.80
C GLY A 90 6.38 -17.65 19.27
N TYR A 91 6.76 -16.73 18.34
CA TYR A 91 7.64 -15.59 18.60
C TYR A 91 9.04 -15.97 19.04
N ARG A 92 9.48 -17.17 18.69
CA ARG A 92 10.85 -17.66 18.91
C ARG A 92 11.66 -17.52 17.63
N LEU A 93 12.87 -17.05 17.79
CA LEU A 93 13.87 -16.95 16.73
C LEU A 93 15.01 -17.90 17.04
N ARG A 94 15.54 -18.57 16.04
CA ARG A 94 16.77 -19.35 16.19
C ARG A 94 17.96 -18.41 16.41
N PRO A 95 19.00 -18.86 17.11
CA PRO A 95 20.25 -18.11 17.20
C PRO A 95 20.79 -17.74 15.82
N VAL A 96 21.34 -16.53 15.68
CA VAL A 96 21.85 -16.04 14.38
C VAL A 96 22.92 -16.93 13.77
N ALA A 97 23.76 -17.57 14.59
CA ALA A 97 24.75 -18.54 14.14
C ALA A 97 24.13 -19.77 13.50
N GLU A 98 22.98 -20.21 13.98
CA GLU A 98 22.25 -21.32 13.38
C GLU A 98 21.64 -20.94 12.02
N VAL A 99 21.15 -19.69 11.89
CA VAL A 99 20.67 -19.16 10.61
C VAL A 99 21.80 -19.09 9.59
N ILE A 100 23.00 -18.68 10.01
CA ILE A 100 24.21 -18.68 9.16
C ILE A 100 24.53 -20.10 8.68
N ARG A 101 24.62 -21.06 9.60
CA ARG A 101 24.99 -22.45 9.29
C ARG A 101 23.98 -23.18 8.43
N SER A 102 22.70 -22.93 8.65
CA SER A 102 21.61 -23.56 7.88
C SER A 102 21.37 -22.88 6.54
N ALA A 103 21.89 -21.67 6.32
CA ALA A 103 21.73 -20.85 5.12
C ALA A 103 20.25 -20.57 4.76
N TYR A 104 19.34 -20.60 5.72
CA TYR A 104 17.93 -20.21 5.56
C TYR A 104 17.37 -19.64 6.86
N GLY A 105 16.31 -18.82 6.74
CA GLY A 105 15.62 -18.28 7.90
C GLY A 105 14.24 -17.73 7.58
N THR A 106 13.45 -17.51 8.65
CA THR A 106 12.23 -16.72 8.57
C THR A 106 12.58 -15.25 8.32
N GLU A 107 11.61 -14.44 7.93
CA GLU A 107 11.83 -13.00 7.75
C GLU A 107 12.38 -12.34 9.03
N ALA A 108 11.82 -12.71 10.18
CA ALA A 108 12.25 -12.20 11.47
C ALA A 108 13.69 -12.63 11.84
N GLU A 109 14.04 -13.89 11.58
CA GLU A 109 15.41 -14.39 11.80
C GLU A 109 16.41 -13.72 10.87
N LYS A 110 16.05 -13.48 9.61
CA LYS A 110 16.89 -12.72 8.67
C LYS A 110 17.05 -11.26 9.11
N ALA A 111 16.02 -10.63 9.65
CA ALA A 111 16.13 -9.29 10.23
C ALA A 111 17.10 -9.28 11.41
N ALA A 112 17.01 -10.26 12.30
CA ALA A 112 17.94 -10.41 13.44
C ALA A 112 19.38 -10.59 12.96
N LEU A 113 19.60 -11.47 11.99
CA LEU A 113 20.93 -11.69 11.41
C LEU A 113 21.50 -10.43 10.75
N LEU A 114 20.67 -9.70 9.98
CA LEU A 114 21.11 -8.46 9.34
C LEU A 114 21.50 -7.41 10.38
N ALA A 115 20.72 -7.24 11.44
CA ALA A 115 21.05 -6.34 12.53
C ALA A 115 22.39 -6.71 13.19
N ALA A 116 22.59 -7.98 13.49
CA ALA A 116 23.82 -8.47 14.12
C ALA A 116 25.05 -8.26 13.21
N LEU A 117 24.94 -8.54 11.91
CA LEU A 117 26.02 -8.32 10.94
C LEU A 117 26.36 -6.83 10.78
N GLN A 118 25.35 -5.96 10.72
CA GLN A 118 25.57 -4.51 10.65
C GLN A 118 26.27 -3.99 11.91
N GLN A 119 25.80 -4.37 13.09
CA GLN A 119 26.42 -4.00 14.36
C GLN A 119 27.87 -4.49 14.45
N ALA A 120 28.12 -5.73 14.06
CA ALA A 120 29.49 -6.28 14.01
C ALA A 120 30.41 -5.57 13.00
N SER A 121 29.84 -4.87 12.01
CA SER A 121 30.55 -4.05 11.03
C SER A 121 30.66 -2.58 11.43
N GLY A 122 30.25 -2.21 12.66
CA GLY A 122 30.27 -0.84 13.17
C GLY A 122 29.15 0.04 12.61
N ILE A 123 28.11 -0.56 12.04
CA ILE A 123 26.94 0.17 11.50
C ILE A 123 25.86 0.13 12.56
N GLN A 124 25.29 1.31 12.85
CA GLN A 124 24.14 1.39 13.75
C GLN A 124 22.92 0.76 13.08
N ALA A 125 22.48 -0.36 13.60
CA ALA A 125 21.34 -1.11 13.10
C ALA A 125 20.27 -1.23 14.18
N GLU A 126 19.05 -0.96 13.83
CA GLU A 126 17.91 -1.06 14.72
C GLU A 126 16.83 -1.95 14.09
N VAL A 127 16.42 -2.99 14.83
CA VAL A 127 15.27 -3.80 14.45
C VAL A 127 14.01 -3.01 14.76
N LYS A 128 13.13 -2.94 13.77
CA LYS A 128 11.83 -2.27 13.85
C LYS A 128 10.72 -3.32 13.86
N ALA A 129 9.68 -3.09 14.64
CA ALA A 129 8.52 -3.95 14.74
C ALA A 129 7.28 -3.26 14.13
N VAL A 130 6.50 -4.03 13.39
CA VAL A 130 5.27 -3.58 12.75
C VAL A 130 4.08 -4.09 13.55
N PHE A 131 3.21 -3.18 13.94
CA PHE A 131 1.94 -3.45 14.58
C PHE A 131 0.79 -3.02 13.68
N PRO A 132 -0.36 -3.73 13.67
CA PRO A 132 -1.57 -3.20 13.09
C PRO A 132 -1.91 -1.86 13.74
N LYS A 133 -2.29 -0.87 12.96
CA LYS A 133 -2.80 0.40 13.48
C LYS A 133 -4.23 0.18 13.96
N THR A 134 -4.40 -0.03 15.25
CA THR A 134 -5.69 -0.17 15.92
C THR A 134 -6.07 1.15 16.58
N GLU A 135 -7.38 1.38 16.76
CA GLU A 135 -7.86 2.51 17.58
C GLU A 135 -7.48 2.32 19.05
N ASP A 136 -7.34 1.06 19.48
CA ASP A 136 -6.87 0.72 20.82
C ASP A 136 -5.35 0.87 20.87
N LYS A 137 -4.93 2.03 21.38
CA LYS A 137 -3.50 2.35 21.58
C LYS A 137 -2.83 1.45 22.62
N ASP A 138 -3.62 0.82 23.47
CA ASP A 138 -3.14 0.02 24.60
C ASP A 138 -3.08 -1.48 24.30
N ALA A 139 -3.47 -1.89 23.09
CA ALA A 139 -3.32 -3.28 22.68
C ALA A 139 -1.84 -3.69 22.75
N ALA A 140 -1.49 -4.35 23.85
CA ALA A 140 -0.15 -4.85 24.12
C ALA A 140 -0.13 -6.37 23.94
N GLY A 141 0.95 -6.90 23.37
CA GLY A 141 1.15 -8.33 23.28
C GLY A 141 1.94 -8.74 22.05
N LEU A 142 2.58 -9.91 22.14
CA LEU A 142 3.36 -10.46 21.04
C LEU A 142 2.48 -10.73 19.81
N ALA A 143 1.24 -11.18 20.02
CA ALA A 143 0.30 -11.48 18.94
C ALA A 143 -0.01 -10.28 18.02
N ALA A 144 0.23 -9.05 18.50
CA ALA A 144 0.07 -7.84 17.70
C ALA A 144 1.29 -7.55 16.81
N VAL A 145 2.45 -8.18 17.05
CA VAL A 145 3.64 -8.00 16.21
C VAL A 145 3.47 -8.78 14.91
N SER A 146 3.25 -8.08 13.82
CA SER A 146 3.02 -8.71 12.51
C SER A 146 4.32 -9.00 11.76
N ARG A 147 5.33 -8.13 11.90
CA ARG A 147 6.58 -8.19 11.14
C ARG A 147 7.74 -7.57 11.90
N LEU A 148 8.96 -8.04 11.60
CA LEU A 148 10.22 -7.43 12.03
C LEU A 148 11.08 -7.12 10.82
N PHE A 149 11.77 -5.98 10.82
CA PHE A 149 12.69 -5.61 9.76
C PHE A 149 13.79 -4.64 10.28
N VAL A 150 14.86 -4.50 9.50
CA VAL A 150 16.01 -3.65 9.86
C VAL A 150 16.20 -2.53 8.84
N ALA A 151 16.20 -2.87 7.58
CA ALA A 151 16.59 -1.95 6.52
C ALA A 151 15.38 -1.20 5.94
N ASP A 152 15.59 0.04 5.56
CA ASP A 152 14.56 0.88 4.96
C ASP A 152 14.03 0.35 3.62
N ASN A 153 14.78 -0.54 2.94
CA ASN A 153 14.37 -1.19 1.69
C ASN A 153 13.20 -2.19 1.86
N ALA A 154 12.91 -2.64 3.08
CA ALA A 154 11.74 -3.48 3.37
C ALA A 154 10.44 -2.68 3.47
N ILE A 155 10.53 -1.36 3.35
CA ILE A 155 9.43 -0.42 3.57
C ILE A 155 8.45 -0.40 2.40
N ALA A 156 8.91 -0.66 1.18
CA ALA A 156 8.07 -0.64 -0.02
C ALA A 156 6.87 -1.61 0.08
N ASP A 157 7.00 -2.67 0.87
CA ASP A 157 5.95 -3.67 1.10
C ASP A 157 5.15 -3.44 2.39
N ILE A 158 5.53 -2.45 3.22
CA ILE A 158 4.76 -2.11 4.43
C ILE A 158 3.58 -1.26 3.99
N GLN A 159 2.54 -1.96 3.61
CA GLN A 159 1.29 -1.35 3.19
C GLN A 159 0.43 -1.08 4.43
N ASP A 160 0.05 0.18 4.58
CA ASP A 160 -1.16 0.70 5.19
C ASP A 160 -1.59 0.22 6.59
N PHE A 161 -1.93 1.18 7.43
CA PHE A 161 -2.55 0.98 8.74
C PHE A 161 -1.72 0.14 9.70
N VAL A 162 -0.42 0.28 9.56
CA VAL A 162 0.53 -0.23 10.54
C VAL A 162 1.19 0.93 11.26
N SER A 163 1.47 0.74 12.52
CA SER A 163 2.40 1.56 13.27
C SER A 163 3.73 0.83 13.31
N VAL A 164 4.79 1.55 12.98
CA VAL A 164 6.15 1.04 13.11
C VAL A 164 6.74 1.61 14.38
N VAL A 165 7.34 0.75 15.16
CA VAL A 165 8.02 1.13 16.40
C VAL A 165 9.40 0.49 16.44
N ASN A 166 10.32 1.10 17.16
CA ASN A 166 11.57 0.43 17.49
C ASN A 166 11.36 -0.62 18.62
N MET A 167 12.40 -1.34 18.98
CA MET A 167 12.30 -2.40 19.99
C MET A 167 12.06 -1.89 21.42
N ASP A 168 12.04 -0.58 21.62
CA ASP A 168 11.63 0.06 22.88
C ASP A 168 10.20 0.65 22.78
N ALA A 169 9.44 0.25 21.77
CA ALA A 169 8.08 0.70 21.44
C ALA A 169 7.96 2.21 21.11
N ARG A 170 9.04 2.89 20.77
CA ARG A 170 9.01 4.28 20.31
C ARG A 170 8.55 4.32 18.86
N PRO A 171 7.62 5.20 18.50
CA PRO A 171 7.20 5.37 17.11
C PRO A 171 8.39 5.68 16.21
N VAL A 172 8.42 5.06 15.04
CA VAL A 172 9.39 5.32 13.99
C VAL A 172 8.66 5.87 12.78
N THR A 173 9.07 7.05 12.33
CA THR A 173 8.63 7.60 11.05
C THR A 173 9.50 7.00 9.95
N LEU A 174 8.85 6.39 8.96
CA LEU A 174 9.55 5.84 7.81
C LEU A 174 9.63 6.91 6.73
N GLU A 175 10.83 7.26 6.32
CA GLU A 175 11.05 8.18 5.19
C GLU A 175 10.89 7.43 3.87
N GLY A 176 10.37 8.12 2.85
CA GLY A 176 10.24 7.57 1.50
C GLY A 176 9.07 6.62 1.28
N VAL A 177 8.24 6.34 2.28
CA VAL A 177 6.99 5.60 2.08
C VAL A 177 5.98 6.50 1.42
N SER A 178 5.64 6.20 0.18
CA SER A 178 4.54 6.86 -0.52
C SER A 178 3.36 5.91 -0.63
N HIS A 179 2.23 6.31 -0.06
CA HIS A 179 0.96 5.62 -0.28
C HIS A 179 0.29 6.08 -1.58
N VAL A 180 0.92 6.99 -2.30
CA VAL A 180 0.40 7.53 -3.56
C VAL A 180 0.88 6.64 -4.71
N ILE A 181 -0.07 6.09 -5.47
CA ILE A 181 0.20 5.44 -6.75
C ILE A 181 -0.10 6.45 -7.84
N SER A 182 0.95 6.98 -8.45
CA SER A 182 0.83 7.87 -9.60
C SER A 182 0.86 7.08 -10.89
N GLN A 183 -0.16 7.28 -11.73
CA GLN A 183 -0.23 6.67 -13.05
C GLN A 183 -0.63 7.70 -14.09
N THR A 184 0.12 7.70 -15.19
CA THR A 184 -0.22 8.51 -16.37
C THR A 184 -0.27 7.60 -17.58
N ASP A 185 -1.37 7.65 -18.33
CA ASP A 185 -1.54 6.89 -19.57
C ASP A 185 -2.06 7.79 -20.69
N THR A 186 -1.65 7.49 -21.91
CA THR A 186 -2.06 8.25 -23.10
C THR A 186 -2.44 7.30 -24.22
N LEU A 187 -3.71 7.35 -24.59
CA LEU A 187 -4.26 6.62 -25.74
C LEU A 187 -4.39 7.56 -26.94
N ARG A 188 -3.95 7.10 -28.11
CA ARG A 188 -4.16 7.76 -29.39
C ARG A 188 -5.02 6.88 -30.27
N VAL A 189 -6.11 7.42 -30.78
CA VAL A 189 -7.09 6.70 -31.61
C VAL A 189 -7.57 7.61 -32.74
N THR A 190 -8.23 7.00 -33.74
CA THR A 190 -8.94 7.73 -34.79
C THR A 190 -10.44 7.63 -34.59
N ALA A 191 -11.20 8.64 -34.98
CA ALA A 191 -12.66 8.63 -34.88
C ALA A 191 -13.30 7.49 -35.71
N GLU A 192 -12.64 7.08 -36.78
CA GLU A 192 -13.07 5.97 -37.65
C GLU A 192 -13.07 4.61 -36.93
N ALA A 193 -12.28 4.45 -35.86
CA ALA A 193 -12.29 3.23 -35.06
C ALA A 193 -13.58 3.06 -34.22
N GLY A 194 -14.45 4.07 -34.20
CA GLY A 194 -15.75 4.01 -33.55
C GLY A 194 -16.74 3.07 -34.25
N LYS A 195 -17.66 2.49 -33.48
CA LYS A 195 -18.75 1.66 -33.99
C LYS A 195 -19.72 2.50 -34.81
N THR A 196 -20.04 2.10 -36.04
CA THR A 196 -21.07 2.74 -36.88
C THR A 196 -22.44 2.45 -36.25
N LEU A 197 -23.24 3.50 -36.08
CA LEU A 197 -24.63 3.43 -35.67
C LEU A 197 -25.55 3.59 -36.88
N GLU A 198 -26.85 3.34 -36.66
CA GLU A 198 -27.89 3.71 -37.60
C GLU A 198 -27.84 5.23 -37.88
N ALA A 199 -28.25 5.64 -39.05
CA ALA A 199 -28.13 7.02 -39.53
C ALA A 199 -26.71 7.55 -39.80
N GLY A 200 -25.68 6.68 -39.88
CA GLY A 200 -24.33 7.05 -40.30
C GLY A 200 -23.42 7.65 -39.20
N TYR A 201 -23.92 7.80 -37.99
CA TYR A 201 -23.09 8.25 -36.86
C TYR A 201 -22.07 7.22 -36.47
N ARG A 202 -20.93 7.69 -35.97
CA ARG A 202 -19.91 6.82 -35.34
C ARG A 202 -19.84 7.08 -33.84
N LYS A 203 -20.06 6.03 -33.07
CA LYS A 203 -19.92 6.01 -31.62
C LYS A 203 -18.54 5.53 -31.22
N PHE A 204 -17.79 6.34 -30.54
CA PHE A 204 -16.53 5.97 -29.91
C PHE A 204 -16.69 6.03 -28.37
N GLU A 205 -16.36 4.94 -27.72
CA GLU A 205 -16.33 4.88 -26.25
C GLU A 205 -14.88 5.04 -25.78
N LEU A 206 -14.63 6.04 -24.92
CA LEU A 206 -13.34 6.22 -24.31
C LEU A 206 -13.04 5.01 -23.42
N PRO A 207 -11.99 4.25 -23.70
CA PRO A 207 -11.62 3.15 -22.83
C PRO A 207 -11.20 3.69 -21.47
N GLN A 208 -11.48 2.94 -20.42
CA GLN A 208 -10.92 3.21 -19.10
C GLN A 208 -9.43 2.86 -19.11
N ALA A 209 -8.65 3.54 -18.25
CA ALA A 209 -7.23 3.22 -18.06
C ALA A 209 -7.07 1.73 -17.72
N ARG A 210 -6.31 1.00 -18.55
CA ARG A 210 -6.24 -0.48 -18.46
C ARG A 210 -5.69 -0.97 -17.13
N ASN A 211 -4.80 -0.22 -16.51
CA ASN A 211 -4.08 -0.60 -15.30
C ASN A 211 -4.34 0.35 -14.13
N GLY A 212 -5.37 1.21 -14.21
CA GLY A 212 -5.70 2.14 -13.16
C GLY A 212 -6.23 1.43 -11.91
N TRP A 213 -5.90 1.96 -10.75
CA TRP A 213 -6.43 1.47 -9.47
C TRP A 213 -7.95 1.42 -9.46
N ALA A 214 -8.60 2.46 -9.99
CA ALA A 214 -10.04 2.55 -10.06
C ALA A 214 -10.68 1.43 -10.92
N ALA A 215 -9.97 0.88 -11.90
CA ALA A 215 -10.47 -0.20 -12.73
C ALA A 215 -10.57 -1.53 -11.96
N TYR A 216 -9.71 -1.76 -10.99
CA TYR A 216 -9.64 -3.02 -10.24
C TYR A 216 -10.21 -2.89 -8.83
N GLU A 217 -9.69 -1.98 -8.02
CA GLU A 217 -10.07 -1.86 -6.61
C GLU A 217 -11.19 -0.85 -6.38
N GLY A 218 -11.21 0.25 -7.12
CA GLY A 218 -12.16 1.34 -6.93
C GLY A 218 -13.62 0.93 -7.08
N ARG A 219 -13.95 0.04 -8.02
CA ARG A 219 -15.33 -0.42 -8.24
C ARG A 219 -15.91 -1.15 -7.05
N SER A 220 -15.13 -1.95 -6.35
CA SER A 220 -15.59 -2.70 -5.18
C SER A 220 -15.91 -1.81 -3.99
N THR A 221 -15.43 -0.56 -4.00
CA THR A 221 -15.61 0.39 -2.90
C THR A 221 -16.89 1.22 -3.01
N VAL A 222 -17.55 1.25 -4.19
CA VAL A 222 -18.72 2.09 -4.47
C VAL A 222 -20.01 1.31 -4.73
N VAL A 223 -20.12 0.12 -4.16
CA VAL A 223 -21.30 -0.74 -4.34
C VAL A 223 -22.56 -0.11 -3.74
N ASN A 224 -22.44 0.56 -2.60
CA ASN A 224 -23.54 1.21 -1.90
C ASN A 224 -23.32 2.72 -1.84
N THR A 225 -24.40 3.49 -1.80
CA THR A 225 -24.38 4.97 -1.67
C THR A 225 -24.02 5.43 -0.25
N THR A 226 -24.17 4.55 0.74
CA THR A 226 -23.85 4.81 2.14
C THR A 226 -22.99 3.69 2.70
N ARG A 227 -22.22 4.00 3.73
CA ARG A 227 -21.35 3.05 4.39
C ARG A 227 -21.40 3.24 5.92
N PRO A 228 -21.71 2.19 6.71
CA PRO A 228 -21.84 2.32 8.16
C PRO A 228 -20.49 2.26 8.90
N VAL A 229 -19.41 1.88 8.20
CA VAL A 229 -18.06 1.71 8.78
C VAL A 229 -17.02 2.44 7.94
N ASN A 230 -15.88 2.75 8.53
CA ASN A 230 -14.79 3.38 7.84
C ASN A 230 -14.36 2.55 6.61
N LEU A 231 -14.09 3.24 5.50
CA LEU A 231 -13.45 2.67 4.33
C LEU A 231 -11.96 2.97 4.40
N LEU A 232 -11.18 1.93 4.28
CA LEU A 232 -9.75 2.01 4.23
C LEU A 232 -9.25 1.74 2.82
N LEU A 233 -8.64 2.75 2.22
CA LEU A 233 -7.99 2.64 0.93
C LEU A 233 -6.54 2.19 1.13
N ARG A 234 -6.14 1.19 0.38
CA ARG A 234 -4.77 0.65 0.41
C ARG A 234 -3.77 1.67 -0.10
N TYR A 235 -4.16 2.39 -1.14
CA TYR A 235 -3.35 3.41 -1.80
C TYR A 235 -4.18 4.65 -2.09
N LEU A 236 -3.48 5.76 -2.31
CA LEU A 236 -4.05 7.01 -2.81
C LEU A 236 -3.77 7.10 -4.30
N PRO A 237 -4.76 6.87 -5.17
CA PRO A 237 -4.58 7.03 -6.60
C PRO A 237 -4.36 8.51 -6.96
N ASP A 238 -3.36 8.76 -7.82
CA ASP A 238 -3.13 10.02 -8.53
C ASP A 238 -3.01 9.68 -10.01
N GLU A 239 -4.15 9.59 -10.68
CA GLU A 239 -4.26 9.06 -12.04
C GLU A 239 -4.57 10.18 -13.03
N THR A 240 -3.81 10.21 -14.12
CA THR A 240 -4.09 11.07 -15.28
C THR A 240 -4.19 10.22 -16.53
N TYR A 241 -5.35 10.28 -17.15
CA TYR A 241 -5.63 9.55 -18.38
C TYR A 241 -5.92 10.52 -19.52
N THR A 242 -5.12 10.45 -20.59
CA THR A 242 -5.26 11.29 -21.77
C THR A 242 -5.71 10.45 -22.97
N CYS A 243 -6.82 10.83 -23.60
CA CYS A 243 -7.25 10.27 -24.87
C CYS A 243 -7.13 11.35 -25.96
N ILE A 244 -6.43 11.02 -27.03
CA ILE A 244 -6.27 11.87 -28.21
C ILE A 244 -6.96 11.20 -29.37
N VAL A 245 -8.08 11.79 -29.83
CA VAL A 245 -8.87 11.30 -30.94
C VAL A 245 -8.57 12.16 -32.16
N LYS A 246 -8.01 11.56 -33.19
CA LYS A 246 -7.86 12.20 -34.52
C LYS A 246 -9.19 12.13 -35.26
N VAL A 247 -9.63 13.25 -35.76
CA VAL A 247 -10.89 13.38 -36.53
C VAL A 247 -10.55 13.40 -38.02
N ALA A 248 -11.13 12.48 -38.78
CA ALA A 248 -10.94 12.40 -40.22
C ALA A 248 -11.63 13.54 -40.96
N ASP A 249 -11.18 13.78 -42.19
CA ASP A 249 -11.79 14.79 -43.05
C ASP A 249 -13.28 14.43 -43.33
N GLY A 250 -14.15 15.41 -43.20
CA GLY A 250 -15.60 15.22 -43.35
C GLY A 250 -16.34 14.78 -42.07
N MET A 251 -15.65 14.33 -41.04
CA MET A 251 -16.24 14.00 -39.73
C MET A 251 -16.30 15.23 -38.83
N ARG A 252 -17.39 15.35 -38.08
CA ARG A 252 -17.58 16.41 -37.08
C ARG A 252 -18.08 15.81 -35.77
N PRO A 253 -17.50 16.22 -34.63
CA PRO A 253 -18.00 15.75 -33.34
C PRO A 253 -19.40 16.33 -33.07
N VAL A 254 -20.37 15.45 -32.80
CA VAL A 254 -21.74 15.75 -32.45
C VAL A 254 -21.96 15.75 -30.94
N VAL A 255 -21.36 14.76 -30.26
CA VAL A 255 -21.39 14.65 -28.81
C VAL A 255 -19.96 14.49 -28.30
N LEU A 256 -19.60 15.28 -27.33
CA LEU A 256 -18.32 15.19 -26.60
C LEU A 256 -18.60 15.26 -25.09
N PRO A 257 -17.74 14.66 -24.25
CA PRO A 257 -17.76 14.94 -22.84
C PRO A 257 -17.66 16.45 -22.57
N THR A 258 -18.21 16.88 -21.46
CA THR A 258 -18.10 18.28 -21.02
C THR A 258 -16.98 18.44 -20.00
N ASP A 259 -16.41 19.64 -19.95
CA ASP A 259 -15.47 19.99 -18.88
C ASP A 259 -16.17 19.87 -17.53
N LYS A 260 -15.57 19.14 -16.61
CA LYS A 260 -16.13 18.88 -15.29
C LYS A 260 -15.03 18.82 -14.23
N LYS A 261 -15.31 19.37 -13.08
CA LYS A 261 -14.42 19.26 -11.92
C LYS A 261 -15.23 19.08 -10.66
N ILE A 262 -14.91 18.04 -9.92
CA ILE A 262 -15.41 17.83 -8.57
C ILE A 262 -14.19 17.91 -7.64
N ASP A 263 -14.24 18.81 -6.68
CA ASP A 263 -13.22 18.95 -5.63
C ASP A 263 -13.90 18.95 -4.27
N ASN A 264 -13.44 18.07 -3.40
CA ASN A 264 -13.96 17.95 -2.05
C ASN A 264 -12.84 17.50 -1.09
N PRO A 265 -13.08 17.45 0.24
CA PRO A 265 -12.05 17.08 1.22
C PRO A 265 -11.44 15.70 1.02
N VAL A 266 -12.12 14.79 0.30
CA VAL A 266 -11.66 13.42 0.06
C VAL A 266 -10.76 13.32 -1.16
N GLY A 267 -10.99 14.17 -2.18
CA GLY A 267 -10.22 14.12 -3.41
C GLY A 267 -10.73 15.05 -4.50
N THR A 268 -10.19 14.87 -5.70
CA THR A 268 -10.58 15.60 -6.91
C THR A 268 -10.77 14.65 -8.07
N VAL A 269 -11.78 14.91 -8.89
CA VAL A 269 -11.98 14.30 -10.20
C VAL A 269 -12.17 15.41 -11.22
N GLY A 270 -11.55 15.28 -12.37
CA GLY A 270 -11.67 16.25 -13.45
C GLY A 270 -11.75 15.61 -14.83
N VAL A 271 -12.51 16.23 -15.71
CA VAL A 271 -12.53 15.97 -17.14
C VAL A 271 -12.29 17.31 -17.85
N THR A 272 -11.35 17.32 -18.78
CA THR A 272 -11.06 18.51 -19.60
C THR A 272 -11.06 18.12 -21.07
N VAL A 273 -11.78 18.84 -21.89
CA VAL A 273 -11.90 18.58 -23.34
C VAL A 273 -11.34 19.76 -24.12
N LYS A 274 -10.31 19.49 -24.92
CA LYS A 274 -9.73 20.47 -25.85
C LYS A 274 -9.98 20.05 -27.28
N LYS A 275 -10.60 20.93 -28.06
CA LYS A 275 -10.97 20.72 -29.43
C LYS A 275 -10.09 21.52 -30.35
N ALA A 276 -9.42 20.86 -31.28
CA ALA A 276 -8.69 21.47 -32.39
C ALA A 276 -9.29 21.00 -33.73
N ALA A 277 -8.85 21.56 -34.84
CA ALA A 277 -9.46 21.31 -36.15
C ALA A 277 -9.54 19.81 -36.54
N LYS A 278 -8.51 19.04 -36.20
CA LYS A 278 -8.41 17.60 -36.56
C LYS A 278 -8.08 16.71 -35.34
N GLU A 279 -8.20 17.25 -34.14
CA GLU A 279 -7.85 16.51 -32.94
C GLU A 279 -8.74 16.93 -31.75
N ILE A 280 -9.18 15.96 -31.00
CA ILE A 280 -9.86 16.15 -29.73
C ILE A 280 -9.02 15.51 -28.64
N LYS A 281 -8.58 16.32 -27.68
CA LYS A 281 -7.84 15.85 -26.51
C LYS A 281 -8.75 15.86 -25.29
N ILE A 282 -8.91 14.71 -24.67
CA ILE A 282 -9.70 14.52 -23.45
C ILE A 282 -8.73 14.09 -22.35
N VAL A 283 -8.70 14.84 -21.27
CA VAL A 283 -7.88 14.53 -20.10
C VAL A 283 -8.79 14.25 -18.93
N ARG A 284 -8.68 13.08 -18.34
CA ARG A 284 -9.37 12.70 -17.11
C ARG A 284 -8.35 12.59 -15.98
N THR A 285 -8.69 13.08 -14.81
CA THR A 285 -7.83 13.06 -13.62
C THR A 285 -8.60 12.58 -12.41
N LEU A 286 -7.96 11.74 -11.60
CA LEU A 286 -8.45 11.33 -10.29
C LEU A 286 -7.31 11.47 -9.29
N LYS A 287 -7.56 12.17 -8.20
CA LYS A 287 -6.60 12.27 -7.08
C LYS A 287 -7.34 12.15 -5.75
N LEU A 288 -7.04 11.12 -4.99
CA LEU A 288 -7.54 10.98 -3.63
C LEU A 288 -6.55 11.56 -2.63
N LYS A 289 -7.08 12.16 -1.56
CA LYS A 289 -6.31 12.90 -0.54
C LYS A 289 -6.28 12.17 0.80
N LYS A 290 -7.16 11.18 1.01
CA LYS A 290 -7.32 10.48 2.28
C LYS A 290 -7.41 8.97 2.08
N GLN A 291 -6.68 8.21 2.86
CA GLN A 291 -6.78 6.75 2.90
C GLN A 291 -7.95 6.28 3.77
N LEU A 292 -8.16 6.92 4.91
CA LEU A 292 -9.28 6.60 5.79
C LEU A 292 -10.45 7.51 5.48
N ILE A 293 -11.53 6.92 5.00
CA ILE A 293 -12.81 7.58 4.67
C ILE A 293 -13.83 7.17 5.72
N THR A 294 -14.26 8.13 6.53
CA THR A 294 -15.29 7.89 7.55
C THR A 294 -16.67 7.73 6.92
N PRO A 295 -17.67 7.16 7.64
CA PRO A 295 -19.05 7.10 7.17
C PRO A 295 -19.62 8.46 6.76
N ALA A 296 -19.25 9.53 7.48
CA ALA A 296 -19.66 10.90 7.16
C ALA A 296 -19.04 11.44 5.88
N GLU A 297 -17.83 11.03 5.54
CA GLU A 297 -17.09 11.44 4.33
C GLU A 297 -17.42 10.54 3.12
N TYR A 298 -17.98 9.36 3.37
CA TYR A 298 -18.23 8.37 2.32
C TYR A 298 -19.12 8.89 1.18
N PRO A 299 -20.18 9.70 1.39
CA PRO A 299 -20.95 10.28 0.30
C PRO A 299 -20.09 11.15 -0.65
N ALA A 300 -19.12 11.90 -0.10
CA ALA A 300 -18.20 12.70 -0.90
C ALA A 300 -17.23 11.83 -1.70
N TYR A 301 -16.76 10.74 -1.12
CA TYR A 301 -15.96 9.71 -1.80
C TYR A 301 -16.78 9.04 -2.91
N TYR A 302 -17.98 8.57 -2.58
CA TYR A 302 -18.88 7.91 -3.54
C TYR A 302 -19.12 8.79 -4.77
N ARG A 303 -19.38 10.09 -4.56
CA ARG A 303 -19.58 11.05 -5.65
C ARG A 303 -18.37 11.14 -6.58
N LEU A 304 -17.13 11.21 -6.02
CA LEU A 304 -15.91 11.25 -6.82
C LEU A 304 -15.73 9.97 -7.64
N MET A 305 -15.90 8.82 -6.99
CA MET A 305 -15.69 7.54 -7.64
C MET A 305 -16.78 7.20 -8.65
N SER A 306 -18.03 7.57 -8.40
CA SER A 306 -19.12 7.41 -9.36
C SER A 306 -18.86 8.22 -10.62
N GLU A 307 -18.37 9.45 -10.48
CA GLU A 307 -17.98 10.28 -11.62
C GLU A 307 -16.80 9.70 -12.39
N TRP A 308 -15.78 9.23 -11.67
CA TRP A 308 -14.61 8.60 -12.31
C TRP A 308 -14.97 7.33 -13.07
N LEU A 309 -15.89 6.53 -12.53
CA LEU A 309 -16.33 5.25 -13.09
C LEU A 309 -17.47 5.38 -14.09
N ASP A 310 -18.07 6.56 -14.21
CA ASP A 310 -19.16 6.79 -15.16
C ASP A 310 -18.66 6.59 -16.60
N THR A 311 -19.33 5.66 -17.28
CA THR A 311 -19.07 5.36 -18.69
C THR A 311 -19.96 6.17 -19.64
N GLY A 312 -21.04 6.79 -19.13
CA GLY A 312 -21.96 7.58 -19.94
C GLY A 312 -21.31 8.83 -20.53
N GLU A 313 -20.48 9.52 -19.74
CA GLU A 313 -19.71 10.68 -20.21
C GLU A 313 -18.43 10.29 -20.96
N SER A 314 -18.22 9.01 -21.21
CA SER A 314 -17.08 8.50 -21.99
C SER A 314 -17.43 8.31 -23.48
N VAL A 315 -18.61 8.70 -23.91
CA VAL A 315 -19.08 8.51 -25.28
C VAL A 315 -18.82 9.75 -26.12
N LEU A 316 -18.22 9.55 -27.28
CA LEU A 316 -18.12 10.54 -28.35
C LEU A 316 -18.97 10.07 -29.54
N LEU A 317 -19.69 11.03 -30.16
CA LEU A 317 -20.38 10.80 -31.42
C LEU A 317 -19.81 11.73 -32.49
N PHE A 318 -19.63 11.18 -33.66
CA PHE A 318 -19.15 11.85 -34.87
C PHE A 318 -20.12 11.66 -36.00
#